data_98b8ba4a3ece14afaa324319924eb1d4
#
_entry.id   98b8ba4a3ece14afaa324319924eb1d4
#
_cell.length_a   1.000
_cell.length_b   1.000
_cell.length_c   1.000
_cell.angle_alpha   90.00
_cell.angle_beta   90.00
_cell.angle_gamma   90.00
#
_symmetry.space_group_name_H-M   'P 1'
#
loop_
_entity.id
_entity.type
_entity.pdbx_description
1 polymer ?
#
loop_
_entity_poly.entity_id
_entity_poly.type
_entity_poly.pdbx_seq_one_letter_code
_entity_poly.pdbx_strand_id
1 'polypeptide(L)'
;MRRFVRELEAGAKLAGELPPVVLATLRKQMVGLAGEIAKGAVWANAARSHMAASLAHLPASARENPKFFIGNMVPTCIDADRAAAAAVNRRTLIGYVKLPNYQNYWIEAGFEEEMQAIRHAIAAGEETRIPQLMSDRWLAQVTLYGSPSEVRDGIEAWYAAGVNTLIVVPSSTHGNQMVALQELIDLYR
;
A
#
# COMPACT_ATOMS: atom_id res chain seq x y z
N MET A 1 18.42 -2.41 10.75
CA MET A 1 17.09 -2.40 11.37
C MET A 1 17.07 -3.07 12.75
N ARG A 2 17.43 -4.37 12.93
CA ARG A 2 17.44 -5.03 14.26
C ARG A 2 18.23 -4.27 15.34
N ARG A 3 19.43 -3.75 15.00
CA ARG A 3 20.24 -2.94 15.89
C ARG A 3 19.50 -1.64 16.28
N PHE A 4 18.94 -0.95 15.29
CA PHE A 4 18.18 0.29 15.50
C PHE A 4 16.99 0.10 16.46
N VAL A 5 16.18 -0.94 16.26
CA VAL A 5 15.03 -1.23 17.13
C VAL A 5 15.49 -1.51 18.58
N ARG A 6 16.56 -2.30 18.74
CA ARG A 6 17.13 -2.56 20.08
C ARG A 6 17.67 -1.32 20.79
N GLU A 7 18.34 -0.43 20.03
CA GLU A 7 18.82 0.86 20.56
C GLU A 7 17.64 1.78 20.96
N LEU A 8 16.57 1.78 20.17
CA LEU A 8 15.34 2.51 20.46
C LEU A 8 14.68 1.99 21.74
N GLU A 9 14.52 0.67 21.88
CA GLU A 9 13.97 0.03 23.08
C GLU A 9 14.84 0.28 24.33
N ALA A 10 16.16 0.28 24.19
CA ALA A 10 17.07 0.59 25.28
C ALA A 10 16.97 2.05 25.71
N GLY A 11 16.85 2.99 24.76
CA GLY A 11 16.65 4.41 25.05
C GLY A 11 15.30 4.71 25.69
N ALA A 12 14.25 3.98 25.33
CA ALA A 12 12.92 4.15 25.91
C ALA A 12 12.87 3.86 27.43
N LYS A 13 13.73 2.98 27.93
CA LYS A 13 13.86 2.71 29.39
C LYS A 13 14.23 3.96 30.19
N LEU A 14 14.83 4.96 29.56
CA LEU A 14 15.18 6.24 30.17
C LEU A 14 14.09 7.31 30.03
N ALA A 15 13.22 7.17 29.02
CA ALA A 15 12.22 8.18 28.66
C ALA A 15 10.77 7.78 28.96
N GLY A 16 10.52 6.54 29.38
CA GLY A 16 9.18 5.99 29.60
C GLY A 16 8.85 4.82 28.65
N GLU A 17 7.56 4.47 28.54
CA GLU A 17 7.12 3.40 27.62
C GLU A 17 7.26 3.81 26.15
N LEU A 18 7.86 2.92 25.37
CA LEU A 18 7.90 3.06 23.92
C LEU A 18 6.53 2.68 23.33
N PRO A 19 5.94 3.50 22.46
CA PRO A 19 4.77 3.09 21.71
C PRO A 19 5.08 1.86 20.84
N PRO A 20 4.06 1.04 20.50
CA PRO A 20 4.26 -0.15 19.67
C PRO A 20 5.00 0.16 18.37
N VAL A 21 6.11 -0.51 18.12
CA VAL A 21 6.90 -0.35 16.91
C VAL A 21 6.24 -1.15 15.78
N VAL A 22 5.89 -0.49 14.68
CA VAL A 22 5.43 -1.10 13.43
C VAL A 22 6.49 -0.86 12.37
N LEU A 23 6.87 -1.88 11.62
CA LEU A 23 7.88 -1.74 10.56
C LEU A 23 7.22 -1.56 9.19
N ALA A 24 7.71 -0.58 8.44
CA ALA A 24 7.42 -0.47 7.02
C ALA A 24 8.04 -1.67 6.28
N THR A 25 7.22 -2.38 5.52
CA THR A 25 7.58 -3.61 4.82
C THR A 25 7.18 -3.51 3.35
N LEU A 26 7.77 -4.34 2.53
CA LEU A 26 7.34 -4.51 1.14
C LEU A 26 7.59 -5.96 0.69
N ARG A 27 8.82 -6.46 0.86
CA ARG A 27 9.26 -7.77 0.38
C ARG A 27 9.64 -8.68 1.54
N LYS A 28 9.77 -9.98 1.25
CA LYS A 28 9.92 -11.11 2.19
C LYS A 28 10.85 -10.85 3.39
N GLN A 29 12.02 -10.24 3.17
CA GLN A 29 12.99 -10.04 4.25
C GLN A 29 12.48 -9.07 5.32
N MET A 30 11.88 -7.95 4.90
CA MET A 30 11.32 -6.98 5.84
C MET A 30 10.04 -7.49 6.50
N VAL A 31 9.22 -8.26 5.78
CA VAL A 31 8.01 -8.89 6.33
C VAL A 31 8.39 -9.89 7.44
N GLY A 32 9.33 -10.80 7.16
CA GLY A 32 9.83 -11.74 8.18
C GLY A 32 10.43 -11.02 9.39
N LEU A 33 11.25 -9.99 9.14
CA LEU A 33 11.86 -9.19 10.19
C LEU A 33 10.81 -8.49 11.06
N ALA A 34 9.75 -7.91 10.46
CA ALA A 34 8.68 -7.26 11.22
C ALA A 34 8.00 -8.24 12.19
N GLY A 35 7.71 -9.46 11.73
CA GLY A 35 7.12 -10.50 12.60
C GLY A 35 8.02 -10.95 13.74
N GLU A 36 9.35 -10.78 13.61
CA GLU A 36 10.30 -11.19 14.67
C GLU A 36 10.57 -10.11 15.72
N ILE A 37 10.56 -8.82 15.33
CA ILE A 37 11.05 -7.74 16.20
C ILE A 37 10.08 -6.57 16.37
N ALA A 38 8.89 -6.63 15.79
CA ALA A 38 7.92 -5.53 15.85
C ALA A 38 6.55 -6.00 16.31
N LYS A 39 5.65 -5.05 16.52
CA LYS A 39 4.24 -5.29 16.84
C LYS A 39 3.33 -5.23 15.63
N GLY A 40 3.92 -5.02 14.43
CA GLY A 40 3.19 -4.99 13.19
C GLY A 40 4.06 -4.76 11.96
N ALA A 41 3.44 -4.98 10.83
CA ALA A 41 3.96 -4.76 9.49
C ALA A 41 3.02 -3.84 8.71
N VAL A 42 3.55 -2.83 8.04
CA VAL A 42 2.76 -1.94 7.19
C VAL A 42 3.36 -1.88 5.80
N TRP A 43 2.51 -2.08 4.81
CA TRP A 43 2.83 -1.88 3.40
C TRP A 43 2.34 -0.50 2.95
N ALA A 44 2.92 -0.02 1.88
CA ALA A 44 2.38 1.07 1.10
C ALA A 44 2.25 0.61 -0.35
N ASN A 45 1.07 0.79 -0.93
CA ASN A 45 0.78 0.42 -2.31
C ASN A 45 1.05 -1.08 -2.61
N ALA A 46 0.73 -1.96 -1.67
CA ALA A 46 0.78 -3.39 -1.91
C ALA A 46 -0.19 -3.81 -3.02
N ALA A 47 0.08 -4.92 -3.68
CA ALA A 47 -0.88 -5.55 -4.58
C ALA A 47 -1.77 -6.52 -3.78
N ARG A 48 -3.08 -6.32 -3.82
CA ARG A 48 -4.06 -7.13 -3.07
C ARG A 48 -3.95 -8.61 -3.43
N SER A 49 -3.81 -8.92 -4.71
CA SER A 49 -3.62 -10.29 -5.19
C SER A 49 -2.37 -10.98 -4.66
N HIS A 50 -1.38 -10.23 -4.18
CA HIS A 50 -0.12 -10.76 -3.64
C HIS A 50 -0.08 -10.79 -2.10
N MET A 51 -1.12 -10.31 -1.42
CA MET A 51 -1.10 -10.22 0.06
C MET A 51 -0.96 -11.58 0.74
N ALA A 52 -1.64 -12.61 0.26
CA ALA A 52 -1.51 -13.95 0.85
C ALA A 52 -0.06 -14.46 0.80
N ALA A 53 0.64 -14.27 -0.32
CA ALA A 53 2.05 -14.63 -0.47
C ALA A 53 2.95 -13.76 0.42
N SER A 54 2.67 -12.46 0.53
CA SER A 54 3.39 -11.55 1.43
C SER A 54 3.24 -11.96 2.88
N LEU A 55 2.01 -12.25 3.34
CA LEU A 55 1.72 -12.65 4.72
C LEU A 55 2.31 -14.02 5.08
N ALA A 56 2.49 -14.91 4.11
CA ALA A 56 3.14 -16.21 4.32
C ALA A 56 4.60 -16.08 4.82
N HIS A 57 5.23 -14.92 4.64
CA HIS A 57 6.57 -14.64 5.16
C HIS A 57 6.59 -14.19 6.63
N LEU A 58 5.44 -13.92 7.24
CA LEU A 58 5.36 -13.69 8.69
C LEU A 58 5.53 -15.03 9.43
N PRO A 59 6.30 -15.05 10.54
CA PRO A 59 6.32 -16.23 11.41
C PRO A 59 4.92 -16.50 11.97
N ALA A 60 4.61 -17.77 12.24
CA ALA A 60 3.29 -18.19 12.72
C ALA A 60 2.85 -17.40 13.98
N SER A 61 3.77 -17.16 14.91
CA SER A 61 3.51 -16.38 16.13
C SER A 61 3.01 -14.95 15.88
N ALA A 62 3.43 -14.32 14.78
CA ALA A 62 2.94 -13.00 14.38
C ALA A 62 1.63 -13.11 13.61
N ARG A 63 1.54 -14.05 12.66
CA ARG A 63 0.38 -14.24 11.78
C ARG A 63 -0.88 -14.65 12.57
N GLU A 64 -0.72 -15.47 13.60
CA GLU A 64 -1.81 -15.98 14.45
C GLU A 64 -2.15 -15.03 15.62
N ASN A 65 -1.37 -13.99 15.83
CA ASN A 65 -1.61 -13.02 16.89
C ASN A 65 -2.63 -11.97 16.44
N PRO A 66 -3.85 -11.93 16.98
CA PRO A 66 -4.87 -10.97 16.58
C PRO A 66 -4.52 -9.51 16.90
N LYS A 67 -3.50 -9.28 17.73
CA LYS A 67 -2.98 -7.95 18.07
C LYS A 67 -1.83 -7.50 17.18
N PHE A 68 -1.34 -8.36 16.26
CA PHE A 68 -0.29 -7.99 15.35
C PHE A 68 -0.88 -7.07 14.25
N PHE A 69 -0.33 -5.85 14.13
CA PHE A 69 -0.82 -4.88 13.17
C PHE A 69 -0.42 -5.31 11.74
N ILE A 70 -1.39 -5.44 10.85
CA ILE A 70 -1.19 -5.73 9.43
C ILE A 70 -1.87 -4.59 8.65
N GLY A 71 -1.09 -3.59 8.26
CA GLY A 71 -1.59 -2.40 7.59
C GLY A 71 -1.18 -2.30 6.13
N ASN A 72 -2.00 -1.65 5.31
CA ASN A 72 -1.61 -1.21 3.97
C ASN A 72 -2.12 0.20 3.69
N MET A 73 -1.24 1.08 3.20
CA MET A 73 -1.60 2.40 2.69
C MET A 73 -2.09 2.24 1.25
N VAL A 74 -3.32 2.71 0.98
CA VAL A 74 -3.98 2.53 -0.32
C VAL A 74 -4.47 3.87 -0.85
N PRO A 75 -3.93 4.36 -1.99
CA PRO A 75 -4.47 5.53 -2.67
C PRO A 75 -5.93 5.29 -3.05
N THR A 76 -6.78 6.25 -2.75
CA THR A 76 -8.23 6.12 -2.91
C THR A 76 -8.81 7.37 -3.56
N CYS A 77 -9.62 7.19 -4.60
CA CYS A 77 -10.35 8.27 -5.26
C CYS A 77 -11.77 7.83 -5.56
N ILE A 78 -12.76 8.54 -5.02
CA ILE A 78 -14.18 8.24 -5.16
C ILE A 78 -14.77 9.15 -6.24
N ASP A 79 -15.25 8.56 -7.33
CA ASP A 79 -15.94 9.27 -8.40
C ASP A 79 -16.75 8.29 -9.23
N ALA A 80 -17.97 8.70 -9.65
CA ALA A 80 -18.78 7.93 -10.59
C ALA A 80 -18.09 7.82 -11.97
N ASP A 81 -17.29 8.83 -12.38
CA ASP A 81 -16.38 8.71 -13.50
C ASP A 81 -15.13 7.92 -13.08
N ARG A 82 -15.22 6.62 -13.31
CA ARG A 82 -14.14 5.69 -13.00
C ARG A 82 -12.81 6.04 -13.68
N ALA A 83 -12.86 6.60 -14.89
CA ALA A 83 -11.64 6.97 -15.62
C ALA A 83 -10.96 8.19 -15.00
N ALA A 84 -11.75 9.18 -14.55
CA ALA A 84 -11.25 10.34 -13.82
C ALA A 84 -10.61 9.91 -12.49
N ALA A 85 -11.28 9.06 -11.71
CA ALA A 85 -10.75 8.52 -10.45
C ALA A 85 -9.43 7.73 -10.68
N ALA A 86 -9.39 6.88 -11.69
CA ALA A 86 -8.18 6.12 -12.05
C ALA A 86 -7.02 7.04 -12.43
N ALA A 87 -7.29 8.13 -13.17
CA ALA A 87 -6.26 9.10 -13.56
C ALA A 87 -5.66 9.82 -12.34
N VAL A 88 -6.46 10.11 -11.31
CA VAL A 88 -5.96 10.66 -10.03
C VAL A 88 -5.00 9.69 -9.36
N ASN A 89 -5.39 8.42 -9.20
CA ASN A 89 -4.54 7.42 -8.56
C ASN A 89 -3.25 7.13 -9.35
N ARG A 90 -3.30 7.13 -10.69
CA ARG A 90 -2.08 7.03 -11.50
C ARG A 90 -1.10 8.16 -11.22
N ARG A 91 -1.59 9.41 -11.11
CA ARG A 91 -0.72 10.55 -10.75
C ARG A 91 -0.09 10.38 -9.37
N THR A 92 -0.85 9.92 -8.39
CA THR A 92 -0.37 9.65 -7.01
C THR A 92 0.77 8.62 -7.01
N LEU A 93 0.72 7.64 -7.90
CA LEU A 93 1.69 6.54 -7.95
C LEU A 93 2.95 6.83 -8.78
N ILE A 94 3.02 7.92 -9.54
CA ILE A 94 4.18 8.24 -10.42
C ILE A 94 5.52 8.16 -9.66
N GLY A 95 5.59 8.72 -8.45
CA GLY A 95 6.80 8.67 -7.64
C GLY A 95 7.20 7.25 -7.24
N TYR A 96 6.23 6.41 -6.93
CA TYR A 96 6.48 5.04 -6.47
C TYR A 96 6.94 4.11 -7.59
N VAL A 97 6.34 4.20 -8.78
CA VAL A 97 6.72 3.33 -9.92
C VAL A 97 8.13 3.60 -10.47
N LYS A 98 8.75 4.72 -10.08
CA LYS A 98 10.15 5.03 -10.39
C LYS A 98 11.15 4.36 -9.43
N LEU A 99 10.69 3.86 -8.29
CA LEU A 99 11.56 3.29 -7.26
C LEU A 99 11.81 1.80 -7.52
N PRO A 100 13.08 1.36 -7.65
CA PRO A 100 13.43 -0.02 -7.98
C PRO A 100 12.87 -1.06 -7.01
N ASN A 101 12.78 -0.74 -5.71
CA ASN A 101 12.23 -1.63 -4.70
C ASN A 101 10.73 -1.92 -4.93
N TYR A 102 9.95 -0.90 -5.33
CA TYR A 102 8.55 -1.05 -5.68
C TYR A 102 8.35 -1.81 -6.99
N GLN A 103 9.12 -1.47 -8.02
CA GLN A 103 9.10 -2.20 -9.30
C GLN A 103 9.37 -3.69 -9.08
N ASN A 104 10.42 -4.03 -8.32
CA ASN A 104 10.75 -5.42 -8.01
C ASN A 104 9.63 -6.13 -7.23
N TYR A 105 8.96 -5.44 -6.30
CA TYR A 105 7.81 -5.98 -5.60
C TYR A 105 6.64 -6.26 -6.53
N TRP A 106 6.29 -5.32 -7.41
CA TRP A 106 5.17 -5.53 -8.35
C TRP A 106 5.49 -6.56 -9.43
N ILE A 107 6.76 -6.74 -9.82
CA ILE A 107 7.18 -7.87 -10.65
C ILE A 107 6.93 -9.20 -9.90
N GLU A 108 7.35 -9.31 -8.64
CA GLU A 108 7.05 -10.49 -7.80
C GLU A 108 5.53 -10.74 -7.65
N ALA A 109 4.74 -9.67 -7.67
CA ALA A 109 3.28 -9.74 -7.61
C ALA A 109 2.59 -10.06 -8.95
N GLY A 110 3.35 -10.30 -10.03
CA GLY A 110 2.84 -10.70 -11.35
C GLY A 110 2.52 -9.54 -12.31
N PHE A 111 3.13 -8.37 -12.11
CA PHE A 111 2.98 -7.18 -12.96
C PHE A 111 4.29 -6.84 -13.69
N GLU A 112 4.97 -7.87 -14.19
CA GLU A 112 6.27 -7.70 -14.84
C GLU A 112 6.19 -6.85 -16.11
N GLU A 113 5.17 -7.07 -16.94
CA GLU A 113 5.00 -6.35 -18.21
C GLU A 113 4.88 -4.85 -17.98
N GLU A 114 4.02 -4.43 -17.03
CA GLU A 114 3.85 -3.03 -16.67
C GLU A 114 5.15 -2.41 -16.15
N MET A 115 5.84 -3.12 -15.28
CA MET A 115 7.08 -2.60 -14.68
C MET A 115 8.23 -2.53 -15.68
N GLN A 116 8.35 -3.47 -16.63
CA GLN A 116 9.34 -3.41 -17.69
C GLN A 116 9.04 -2.26 -18.67
N ALA A 117 7.78 -2.07 -19.05
CA ALA A 117 7.38 -0.95 -19.90
C ALA A 117 7.72 0.41 -19.24
N ILE A 118 7.45 0.55 -17.93
CA ILE A 118 7.80 1.76 -17.16
C ILE A 118 9.32 1.96 -17.10
N ARG A 119 10.11 0.89 -16.86
CA ARG A 119 11.58 0.97 -16.87
C ARG A 119 12.13 1.45 -18.21
N HIS A 120 11.60 0.93 -19.30
CA HIS A 120 11.99 1.36 -20.64
C HIS A 120 11.64 2.84 -20.88
N ALA A 121 10.45 3.28 -20.49
CA ALA A 121 10.05 4.68 -20.62
C ALA A 121 10.97 5.63 -19.82
N ILE A 122 11.35 5.23 -18.59
CA ILE A 122 12.29 6.00 -17.75
C ILE A 122 13.67 6.07 -18.44
N ALA A 123 14.20 4.94 -18.92
CA ALA A 123 15.50 4.87 -19.58
C ALA A 123 15.54 5.68 -20.89
N ALA A 124 14.41 5.79 -21.59
CA ALA A 124 14.26 6.59 -22.81
C ALA A 124 13.98 8.08 -22.55
N GLY A 125 13.80 8.52 -21.29
CA GLY A 125 13.40 9.89 -20.96
C GLY A 125 11.93 10.21 -21.27
N GLU A 126 11.10 9.18 -21.49
CA GLU A 126 9.68 9.29 -21.86
C GLU A 126 8.74 9.23 -20.65
N GLU A 127 9.12 9.86 -19.54
CA GLU A 127 8.41 9.76 -18.27
C GLU A 127 6.95 10.26 -18.33
N THR A 128 6.61 11.13 -19.26
CA THR A 128 5.24 11.60 -19.49
C THR A 128 4.27 10.49 -19.90
N ARG A 129 4.79 9.35 -20.39
CA ARG A 129 4.02 8.17 -20.78
C ARG A 129 3.72 7.22 -19.62
N ILE A 130 4.38 7.39 -18.47
CA ILE A 130 4.23 6.47 -17.33
C ILE A 130 2.77 6.24 -16.93
N PRO A 131 1.88 7.27 -16.82
CA PRO A 131 0.49 7.02 -16.45
C PRO A 131 -0.25 6.06 -17.39
N GLN A 132 0.03 6.11 -18.68
CA GLN A 132 -0.58 5.23 -19.69
C GLN A 132 -0.06 3.79 -19.63
N LEU A 133 1.13 3.58 -19.06
CA LEU A 133 1.74 2.26 -18.87
C LEU A 133 1.26 1.56 -17.60
N MET A 134 0.59 2.28 -16.69
CA MET A 134 -0.08 1.73 -15.52
C MET A 134 -1.42 1.11 -15.94
N SER A 135 -1.45 -0.21 -16.19
CA SER A 135 -2.67 -0.90 -16.61
C SER A 135 -3.80 -0.80 -15.56
N ASP A 136 -5.05 -0.89 -16.01
CA ASP A 136 -6.20 -0.94 -15.11
C ASP A 136 -6.16 -2.20 -14.22
N ARG A 137 -5.62 -3.32 -14.75
CA ARG A 137 -5.39 -4.56 -14.01
C ARG A 137 -4.49 -4.33 -12.80
N TRP A 138 -3.34 -3.68 -12.99
CA TRP A 138 -2.41 -3.36 -11.91
C TRP A 138 -3.02 -2.32 -10.95
N LEU A 139 -3.58 -1.24 -11.49
CA LEU A 139 -4.15 -0.15 -10.69
C LEU A 139 -5.24 -0.63 -9.74
N ALA A 140 -6.13 -1.51 -10.19
CA ALA A 140 -7.20 -2.09 -9.38
C ALA A 140 -6.71 -3.01 -8.25
N GLN A 141 -5.47 -3.49 -8.33
CA GLN A 141 -4.87 -4.29 -7.26
C GLN A 141 -4.14 -3.45 -6.21
N VAL A 142 -3.69 -2.25 -6.55
CA VAL A 142 -2.88 -1.41 -5.66
C VAL A 142 -3.61 -0.17 -5.14
N THR A 143 -4.78 0.15 -5.68
CA THR A 143 -5.56 1.34 -5.30
C THR A 143 -7.05 1.02 -5.15
N LEU A 144 -7.80 1.99 -4.61
CA LEU A 144 -9.26 2.01 -4.58
C LEU A 144 -9.76 3.17 -5.44
N TYR A 145 -10.66 2.90 -6.41
CA TYR A 145 -11.21 3.97 -7.26
C TYR A 145 -12.51 3.54 -7.91
N GLY A 146 -13.34 4.53 -8.20
CA GLY A 146 -14.64 4.37 -8.83
C GLY A 146 -15.77 4.91 -7.95
N SER A 147 -16.99 4.42 -8.19
CA SER A 147 -18.17 4.78 -7.41
C SER A 147 -18.04 4.44 -5.93
N PRO A 148 -18.87 5.04 -5.06
CA PRO A 148 -18.90 4.71 -3.63
C PRO A 148 -19.07 3.20 -3.34
N SER A 149 -19.88 2.49 -4.13
CA SER A 149 -20.06 1.03 -3.96
C SER A 149 -18.78 0.26 -4.32
N GLU A 150 -18.13 0.58 -5.45
CA GLU A 150 -16.89 -0.07 -5.87
C GLU A 150 -15.76 0.13 -4.85
N VAL A 151 -15.67 1.32 -4.25
CA VAL A 151 -14.68 1.61 -3.22
C VAL A 151 -14.97 0.82 -1.94
N ARG A 152 -16.25 0.74 -1.49
CA ARG A 152 -16.62 -0.12 -0.36
C ARG A 152 -16.27 -1.58 -0.59
N ASP A 153 -16.66 -2.12 -1.74
CA ASP A 153 -16.34 -3.52 -2.11
C ASP A 153 -14.82 -3.76 -2.13
N GLY A 154 -14.08 -2.77 -2.62
CA GLY A 154 -12.62 -2.80 -2.61
C GLY A 154 -12.02 -2.80 -1.19
N ILE A 155 -12.59 -2.05 -0.26
CA ILE A 155 -12.19 -2.04 1.16
C ILE A 155 -12.40 -3.43 1.78
N GLU A 156 -13.58 -4.02 1.59
CA GLU A 156 -13.89 -5.37 2.08
C GLU A 156 -12.94 -6.42 1.46
N ALA A 157 -12.63 -6.29 0.18
CA ALA A 157 -11.69 -7.18 -0.48
C ALA A 157 -10.25 -7.08 0.08
N TRP A 158 -9.83 -5.93 0.60
CA TRP A 158 -8.56 -5.79 1.31
C TRP A 158 -8.57 -6.50 2.66
N TYR A 159 -9.66 -6.39 3.43
CA TYR A 159 -9.82 -7.16 4.68
C TYR A 159 -9.83 -8.66 4.41
N ALA A 160 -10.55 -9.11 3.37
CA ALA A 160 -10.53 -10.50 2.96
C ALA A 160 -9.14 -11.00 2.50
N ALA A 161 -8.27 -10.11 2.01
CA ALA A 161 -6.88 -10.43 1.67
C ALA A 161 -5.94 -10.52 2.89
N GLY A 162 -6.45 -10.29 4.12
CA GLY A 162 -5.72 -10.45 5.37
C GLY A 162 -5.12 -9.18 5.97
N VAL A 163 -5.43 -8.01 5.42
CA VAL A 163 -5.13 -6.72 6.06
C VAL A 163 -6.12 -6.51 7.20
N ASN A 164 -5.66 -6.12 8.38
CA ASN A 164 -6.56 -5.79 9.49
C ASN A 164 -6.71 -4.29 9.74
N THR A 165 -5.89 -3.47 9.08
CA THR A 165 -5.98 -2.02 9.16
C THR A 165 -5.69 -1.41 7.78
N LEU A 166 -6.71 -0.93 7.11
CA LEU A 166 -6.54 -0.24 5.84
C LEU A 166 -6.31 1.25 6.09
N ILE A 167 -5.18 1.77 5.62
CA ILE A 167 -4.82 3.17 5.73
C ILE A 167 -5.17 3.84 4.41
N VAL A 168 -6.32 4.48 4.35
CA VAL A 168 -6.82 5.14 3.15
C VAL A 168 -6.06 6.46 2.93
N VAL A 169 -5.55 6.67 1.72
CA VAL A 169 -4.90 7.92 1.28
C VAL A 169 -5.82 8.61 0.28
N PRO A 170 -6.74 9.48 0.75
CA PRO A 170 -7.80 9.99 -0.09
C PRO A 170 -7.31 11.10 -1.03
N SER A 171 -7.81 11.05 -2.26
CA SER A 171 -7.70 12.10 -3.28
C SER A 171 -9.06 12.29 -3.94
N SER A 172 -9.34 13.47 -4.48
CA SER A 172 -10.60 13.81 -5.14
C SER A 172 -10.36 14.32 -6.55
N THR A 173 -11.31 14.06 -7.42
CA THR A 173 -11.44 14.70 -8.75
C THR A 173 -12.06 16.08 -8.66
N HIS A 174 -12.77 16.37 -7.56
CA HIS A 174 -13.59 17.58 -7.39
C HIS A 174 -12.94 18.66 -6.51
N GLY A 175 -11.79 18.37 -5.91
CA GLY A 175 -11.18 19.38 -5.04
C GLY A 175 -9.93 18.92 -4.30
N ASN A 176 -9.72 19.57 -3.15
CA ASN A 176 -8.56 19.30 -2.31
C ASN A 176 -8.76 18.10 -1.38
N GLN A 177 -7.79 17.85 -0.52
CA GLN A 177 -7.81 16.72 0.41
C GLN A 177 -8.98 16.75 1.40
N MET A 178 -9.51 17.93 1.75
CA MET A 178 -10.69 18.03 2.63
C MET A 178 -11.95 17.52 1.94
N VAL A 179 -12.10 17.78 0.63
CA VAL A 179 -13.18 17.22 -0.20
C VAL A 179 -13.06 15.71 -0.24
N ALA A 180 -11.86 15.19 -0.54
CA ALA A 180 -11.61 13.75 -0.57
C ALA A 180 -11.90 13.06 0.78
N LEU A 181 -11.59 13.71 1.89
CA LEU A 181 -11.90 13.21 3.22
C LEU A 181 -13.42 13.18 3.47
N GLN A 182 -14.17 14.22 3.03
CA GLN A 182 -15.61 14.25 3.15
C GLN A 182 -16.27 13.14 2.31
N GLU A 183 -15.83 12.95 1.06
CA GLU A 183 -16.29 11.85 0.18
C GLU A 183 -16.06 10.48 0.84
N LEU A 184 -14.94 10.29 1.53
CA LEU A 184 -14.66 9.06 2.27
C LEU A 184 -15.59 8.86 3.48
N ILE A 185 -15.89 9.92 4.24
CA ILE A 185 -16.83 9.87 5.37
C ILE A 185 -18.23 9.54 4.88
N ASP A 186 -18.64 10.08 3.75
CA ASP A 186 -19.97 9.89 3.17
C ASP A 186 -20.18 8.46 2.64
N LEU A 187 -19.12 7.65 2.46
CA LEU A 187 -19.25 6.23 2.14
C LEU A 187 -20.07 5.43 3.16
N TYR A 188 -20.11 5.87 4.41
CA TYR A 188 -20.70 5.13 5.53
C TYR A 188 -21.89 5.85 6.18
N ARG A 189 -22.42 6.86 5.50
CA ARG A 189 -23.67 7.55 5.85
C ARG A 189 -24.87 7.01 5.10
#